data_f5a097d4bd9722666df815b29de8dd6d
#
_entry.id   f5a097d4bd9722666df815b29de8dd6d
#
_cell.length_a   1.000
_cell.length_b   1.000
_cell.length_c   1.000
_cell.angle_alpha   90.00
_cell.angle_beta   90.00
_cell.angle_gamma   90.00
#
_symmetry.space_group_name_H-M   'P 1'
#
loop_
_entity.id
_entity.type
_entity.pdbx_description
1 polymer ?
#
loop_
_entity_poly.entity_id
_entity_poly.type
_entity_poly.pdbx_seq_one_letter_code
_entity_poly.pdbx_strand_id
1 'polypeptide(L)'
;PEHRQMLQLARNRESALEGRRILVVEDDVRNVFALSSILEPTGIRIEIARNGLEALDALNRAEGNDSEKIDLVLMDIMMPEMDGYTAMREIRTRPEWRRLPIIALTAKAMKDDQEKCLAAGANDYIAKPLDVEKLLSLVRVWMPK
;
A
#
# COMPACT_ATOMS: atom_id res chain seq x y z
N PRO A 1 28.11 22.00 -3.37
CA PRO A 1 28.29 21.31 -4.63
C PRO A 1 27.26 20.19 -4.86
N GLU A 2 27.39 19.53 -5.97
CA GLU A 2 26.45 18.50 -6.46
C GLU A 2 26.08 17.45 -5.42
N HIS A 3 27.03 17.01 -4.62
CA HIS A 3 26.82 15.98 -3.61
C HIS A 3 25.82 16.41 -2.53
N ARG A 4 25.89 17.66 -2.11
CA ARG A 4 24.93 18.23 -1.15
C ARG A 4 23.52 18.32 -1.73
N GLN A 5 23.41 18.68 -2.99
CA GLN A 5 22.14 18.77 -3.68
C GLN A 5 21.46 17.40 -3.81
N MET A 6 22.25 16.36 -4.11
CA MET A 6 21.73 15.00 -4.19
C MET A 6 21.21 14.50 -2.83
N LEU A 7 21.94 14.76 -1.75
CA LEU A 7 21.51 14.39 -0.40
C LEU A 7 20.25 15.15 0.01
N GLN A 8 20.16 16.41 -0.35
CA GLN A 8 19.00 17.24 -0.04
C GLN A 8 17.75 16.78 -0.82
N LEU A 9 17.91 16.42 -2.08
CA LEU A 9 16.83 15.86 -2.90
C LEU A 9 16.36 14.52 -2.35
N ALA A 10 17.29 13.66 -1.91
CA ALA A 10 16.95 12.39 -1.29
C ALA A 10 16.16 12.59 0.01
N ARG A 11 16.56 13.55 0.84
CA ARG A 11 15.85 13.89 2.08
C ARG A 11 14.45 14.43 1.79
N ASN A 12 14.31 15.27 0.77
CA ASN A 12 13.01 15.83 0.39
C ASN A 12 12.06 14.74 -0.11
N ARG A 13 12.59 13.75 -0.82
CA ARG A 13 11.78 12.60 -1.27
C ARG A 13 11.32 11.75 -0.09
N GLU A 14 12.20 11.51 0.87
CA GLU A 14 11.87 10.74 2.07
C GLU A 14 10.87 11.49 2.95
N SER A 15 11.03 12.80 3.09
CA SER A 15 10.13 13.59 3.93
C SER A 15 8.69 13.63 3.42
N ALA A 16 8.48 13.40 2.11
CA ALA A 16 7.14 13.30 1.55
C ALA A 16 6.38 12.07 2.08
N LEU A 17 7.09 11.04 2.51
CA LEU A 17 6.51 9.80 3.04
C LEU A 17 6.47 9.78 4.57
N GLU A 18 7.26 10.63 5.22
CA GLU A 18 7.37 10.63 6.67
C GLU A 18 6.04 10.97 7.33
N GLY A 19 5.67 10.18 8.32
CA GLY A 19 4.43 10.36 9.07
C GLY A 19 3.19 9.83 8.36
N ARG A 20 3.32 9.43 7.11
CA ARG A 20 2.21 8.82 6.37
C ARG A 20 1.94 7.42 6.90
N ARG A 21 0.70 6.98 6.82
CA ARG A 21 0.30 5.66 7.30
C ARG A 21 -0.13 4.78 6.13
N ILE A 22 0.50 3.60 6.03
CA ILE A 22 0.15 2.59 5.03
C ILE A 22 -0.44 1.37 5.72
N LEU A 23 -1.58 0.91 5.22
CA LEU A 23 -2.16 -0.35 5.63
C LEU A 23 -1.58 -1.44 4.73
N VAL A 24 -0.85 -2.38 5.32
CA VAL A 24 -0.30 -3.54 4.61
C VAL A 24 -1.21 -4.72 4.88
N VAL A 25 -1.88 -5.21 3.83
CA VAL A 25 -2.79 -6.35 3.91
C VAL A 25 -2.06 -7.57 3.35
N GLU A 26 -1.54 -8.41 4.24
CA GLU A 26 -0.68 -9.54 3.90
C GLU A 26 -0.76 -10.58 5.02
N ASP A 27 -0.95 -11.84 4.69
CA ASP A 27 -1.04 -12.92 5.67
C ASP A 27 0.30 -13.61 5.96
N ASP A 28 1.26 -13.52 5.04
CA ASP A 28 2.57 -14.15 5.20
C ASP A 28 3.51 -13.22 5.99
N VAL A 29 3.93 -13.69 7.17
CA VAL A 29 4.82 -12.94 8.06
C VAL A 29 6.12 -12.54 7.37
N ARG A 30 6.65 -13.38 6.48
CA ARG A 30 7.88 -13.07 5.74
C ARG A 30 7.71 -11.88 4.81
N ASN A 31 6.56 -11.81 4.14
CA ASN A 31 6.24 -10.68 3.27
C ASN A 31 5.98 -9.41 4.08
N VAL A 32 5.31 -9.54 5.21
CA VAL A 32 5.11 -8.42 6.15
C VAL A 32 6.45 -7.85 6.59
N PHE A 33 7.38 -8.73 6.98
CA PHE A 33 8.71 -8.32 7.40
C PHE A 33 9.46 -7.62 6.26
N ALA A 34 9.40 -8.16 5.05
CA ALA A 34 10.07 -7.58 3.89
C ALA A 34 9.52 -6.18 3.58
N LEU A 35 8.20 -6.01 3.56
CA LEU A 35 7.56 -4.73 3.31
C LEU A 35 7.90 -3.71 4.41
N SER A 36 7.85 -4.14 5.67
CA SER A 36 8.20 -3.27 6.80
C SER A 36 9.65 -2.79 6.70
N SER A 37 10.56 -3.70 6.35
CA SER A 37 11.98 -3.37 6.20
C SER A 37 12.24 -2.35 5.10
N ILE A 38 11.41 -2.35 4.06
CA ILE A 38 11.52 -1.39 2.95
C ILE A 38 10.92 -0.04 3.33
N LEU A 39 9.76 -0.05 4.00
CA LEU A 39 8.96 1.16 4.22
C LEU A 39 9.34 1.92 5.50
N GLU A 40 9.65 1.24 6.59
CA GLU A 40 9.93 1.89 7.87
C GLU A 40 11.07 2.92 7.81
N PRO A 41 12.19 2.66 7.09
CA PRO A 41 13.27 3.66 7.00
C PRO A 41 12.86 4.98 6.37
N THR A 42 11.76 5.02 5.61
CA THR A 42 11.25 6.25 4.99
C THR A 42 10.44 7.11 5.97
N GLY A 43 10.19 6.62 7.19
CA GLY A 43 9.34 7.31 8.16
C GLY A 43 7.86 6.99 8.05
N ILE A 44 7.49 6.09 7.15
CA ILE A 44 6.11 5.61 7.00
C ILE A 44 5.71 4.79 8.21
N ARG A 45 4.50 5.03 8.72
CA ARG A 45 3.89 4.20 9.76
C ARG A 45 3.13 3.08 9.09
N ILE A 46 3.32 1.86 9.60
CA ILE A 46 2.71 0.67 9.02
C ILE A 46 1.67 0.10 9.97
N GLU A 47 0.48 -0.15 9.45
CA GLU A 47 -0.54 -0.94 10.12
C GLU A 47 -0.72 -2.23 9.31
N ILE A 48 -0.86 -3.36 10.00
CA ILE A 48 -0.92 -4.67 9.35
C ILE A 48 -2.29 -5.28 9.51
N ALA A 49 -2.85 -5.78 8.41
CA ALA A 49 -4.05 -6.59 8.39
C ALA A 49 -3.69 -7.93 7.72
N ARG A 50 -4.17 -9.02 8.27
CA ARG A 50 -3.80 -10.37 7.79
C ARG A 50 -4.74 -10.90 6.72
N ASN A 51 -5.87 -10.25 6.51
CA ASN A 51 -6.84 -10.61 5.49
C ASN A 51 -7.74 -9.42 5.18
N GLY A 52 -8.66 -9.60 4.24
CA GLY A 52 -9.55 -8.53 3.81
C GLY A 52 -10.50 -8.05 4.91
N LEU A 53 -10.94 -8.93 5.78
CA LEU A 53 -11.84 -8.55 6.88
C LEU A 53 -11.12 -7.65 7.88
N GLU A 54 -9.88 -7.98 8.24
CA GLU A 54 -9.07 -7.13 9.12
C GLU A 54 -8.75 -5.79 8.46
N ALA A 55 -8.57 -5.78 7.12
CA ALA A 55 -8.35 -4.55 6.37
C ALA A 55 -9.56 -3.62 6.48
N LEU A 56 -10.77 -4.13 6.30
CA LEU A 56 -11.99 -3.35 6.43
C LEU A 56 -12.16 -2.81 7.85
N ASP A 57 -11.85 -3.62 8.86
CA ASP A 57 -11.89 -3.19 10.25
C ASP A 57 -10.89 -2.07 10.52
N ALA A 58 -9.68 -2.18 9.99
CA ALA A 58 -8.64 -1.15 10.15
C ALA A 58 -9.08 0.17 9.53
N LEU A 59 -9.67 0.12 8.33
CA LEU A 59 -10.17 1.31 7.65
C LEU A 59 -11.34 1.95 8.41
N ASN A 60 -12.24 1.13 8.95
CA ASN A 60 -13.37 1.62 9.76
C ASN A 60 -12.87 2.32 11.03
N ARG A 61 -11.88 1.74 11.72
CA ARG A 61 -11.32 2.34 12.93
C ARG A 61 -10.61 3.66 12.65
N ALA A 62 -9.98 3.76 11.49
CA ALA A 62 -9.25 4.97 11.09
C ALA A 62 -10.20 6.08 10.63
N GLU A 63 -11.44 5.75 10.26
CA GLU A 63 -12.40 6.71 9.76
C GLU A 63 -12.78 7.72 10.85
N GLY A 64 -12.65 8.99 10.52
CA GLY A 64 -12.96 10.06 11.46
C GLY A 64 -11.85 10.36 12.47
N ASN A 65 -10.73 9.65 12.39
CA ASN A 65 -9.58 9.88 13.27
C ASN A 65 -8.37 10.30 12.43
N ASP A 66 -8.10 11.59 12.36
CA ASP A 66 -7.03 12.15 11.52
C ASP A 66 -5.65 11.61 11.88
N SER A 67 -5.40 11.28 13.15
CA SER A 67 -4.11 10.74 13.57
C SER A 67 -3.89 9.30 13.15
N GLU A 68 -4.96 8.56 12.83
CA GLU A 68 -4.90 7.17 12.41
C GLU A 68 -5.32 6.95 10.96
N LYS A 69 -5.51 8.04 10.22
CA LYS A 69 -5.94 7.97 8.83
C LYS A 69 -4.99 7.14 7.97
N ILE A 70 -5.55 6.21 7.21
CA ILE A 70 -4.80 5.41 6.25
C ILE A 70 -4.66 6.21 4.95
N ASP A 71 -3.43 6.43 4.52
CA ASP A 71 -3.14 7.20 3.30
C ASP A 71 -3.05 6.34 2.05
N LEU A 72 -2.70 5.07 2.20
CA LEU A 72 -2.50 4.16 1.08
C LEU A 72 -2.61 2.73 1.58
N VAL A 73 -3.07 1.82 0.70
CA VAL A 73 -3.19 0.39 1.00
C VAL A 73 -2.29 -0.42 0.07
N LEU A 74 -1.50 -1.32 0.64
CA LEU A 74 -0.79 -2.36 -0.11
C LEU A 74 -1.58 -3.64 0.11
N MET A 75 -2.19 -4.16 -0.95
CA MET A 75 -3.15 -5.27 -0.85
C MET A 75 -2.63 -6.52 -1.55
N ASP A 76 -2.29 -7.55 -0.76
CA ASP A 76 -1.99 -8.87 -1.32
C ASP A 76 -3.26 -9.47 -1.89
N ILE A 77 -3.14 -10.11 -3.04
CA ILE A 77 -4.27 -10.72 -3.73
C ILE A 77 -4.59 -12.11 -3.16
N MET A 78 -3.56 -12.88 -2.81
CA MET A 78 -3.72 -14.26 -2.34
C MET A 78 -3.74 -14.34 -0.83
N MET A 79 -4.95 -14.31 -0.25
CA MET A 79 -5.14 -14.38 1.20
C MET A 79 -6.28 -15.33 1.56
N PRO A 80 -6.24 -15.93 2.78
CA PRO A 80 -7.35 -16.75 3.26
C PRO A 80 -8.56 -15.89 3.64
N GLU A 81 -9.72 -16.51 3.75
CA GLU A 81 -11.01 -15.94 4.16
C GLU A 81 -11.58 -14.93 3.15
N MET A 82 -10.91 -13.81 2.93
CA MET A 82 -11.32 -12.82 1.94
C MET A 82 -10.08 -12.43 1.11
N ASP A 83 -10.08 -12.76 -0.18
CA ASP A 83 -8.98 -12.43 -1.07
C ASP A 83 -8.91 -10.93 -1.36
N GLY A 84 -7.79 -10.51 -1.96
CA GLY A 84 -7.54 -9.09 -2.24
C GLY A 84 -8.54 -8.48 -3.21
N TYR A 85 -9.01 -9.23 -4.20
CA TYR A 85 -9.99 -8.73 -5.16
C TYR A 85 -11.31 -8.38 -4.46
N THR A 86 -11.79 -9.29 -3.63
CA THR A 86 -13.04 -9.10 -2.88
C THR A 86 -12.90 -7.92 -1.92
N ALA A 87 -11.76 -7.85 -1.20
CA ALA A 87 -11.51 -6.76 -0.27
C ALA A 87 -11.51 -5.40 -0.97
N MET A 88 -10.85 -5.31 -2.15
CA MET A 88 -10.82 -4.06 -2.92
C MET A 88 -12.21 -3.64 -3.40
N ARG A 89 -13.02 -4.59 -3.86
CA ARG A 89 -14.41 -4.29 -4.28
C ARG A 89 -15.21 -3.75 -3.13
N GLU A 90 -15.09 -4.37 -1.94
CA GLU A 90 -15.78 -3.92 -0.73
C GLU A 90 -15.34 -2.51 -0.34
N ILE A 91 -14.04 -2.21 -0.39
CA ILE A 91 -13.53 -0.88 -0.10
C ILE A 91 -14.16 0.14 -1.06
N ARG A 92 -14.24 -0.18 -2.34
CA ARG A 92 -14.75 0.74 -3.35
C ARG A 92 -16.27 0.95 -3.29
N THR A 93 -17.00 0.13 -2.56
CA THR A 93 -18.44 0.38 -2.35
C THR A 93 -18.68 1.54 -1.38
N ARG A 94 -17.68 1.91 -0.56
CA ARG A 94 -17.81 2.97 0.43
C ARG A 94 -17.36 4.30 -0.17
N PRO A 95 -18.24 5.33 -0.17
CA PRO A 95 -17.88 6.64 -0.75
C PRO A 95 -16.65 7.27 -0.12
N GLU A 96 -16.46 7.12 1.18
CA GLU A 96 -15.33 7.69 1.91
C GLU A 96 -13.97 7.11 1.48
N TRP A 97 -13.97 5.95 0.81
CA TRP A 97 -12.74 5.28 0.37
C TRP A 97 -12.57 5.21 -1.14
N ARG A 98 -13.36 5.96 -1.90
CA ARG A 98 -13.26 5.96 -3.37
C ARG A 98 -11.91 6.46 -3.89
N ARG A 99 -11.30 7.38 -3.15
CA ARG A 99 -10.02 7.98 -3.54
C ARG A 99 -8.83 7.40 -2.80
N LEU A 100 -9.06 6.43 -1.92
CA LEU A 100 -7.97 5.79 -1.20
C LEU A 100 -7.10 5.01 -2.19
N PRO A 101 -5.80 5.34 -2.32
CA PRO A 101 -4.93 4.59 -3.23
C PRO A 101 -4.74 3.16 -2.75
N ILE A 102 -4.86 2.22 -3.68
CA ILE A 102 -4.63 0.80 -3.42
C ILE A 102 -3.64 0.28 -4.46
N ILE A 103 -2.53 -0.28 -3.99
CA ILE A 103 -1.55 -0.95 -4.84
C ILE A 103 -1.68 -2.45 -4.57
N ALA A 104 -2.02 -3.22 -5.59
CA ALA A 104 -2.17 -4.67 -5.47
C ALA A 104 -0.82 -5.35 -5.54
N LEU A 105 -0.62 -6.35 -4.67
CA LEU A 105 0.58 -7.20 -4.67
C LEU A 105 0.18 -8.55 -5.28
N THR A 106 0.72 -8.87 -6.45
CA THR A 106 0.34 -10.05 -7.20
C THR A 106 1.52 -11.03 -7.33
N ALA A 107 1.22 -12.33 -7.31
CA ALA A 107 2.25 -13.34 -7.51
C ALA A 107 2.65 -13.47 -8.99
N LYS A 108 1.81 -12.98 -9.89
CA LYS A 108 2.03 -13.09 -11.34
C LYS A 108 1.83 -11.74 -12.01
N ALA A 109 2.70 -11.42 -12.95
CA ALA A 109 2.64 -10.16 -13.71
C ALA A 109 2.00 -10.37 -15.08
N MET A 110 1.07 -11.31 -15.21
CA MET A 110 0.38 -11.56 -16.48
C MET A 110 -0.68 -10.50 -16.73
N LYS A 111 -0.94 -10.21 -17.98
CA LYS A 111 -1.89 -9.18 -18.40
C LYS A 111 -3.27 -9.36 -17.75
N ASP A 112 -3.78 -10.61 -17.71
CA ASP A 112 -5.07 -10.89 -17.12
C ASP A 112 -5.12 -10.57 -15.61
N ASP A 113 -4.03 -10.85 -14.89
CA ASP A 113 -3.94 -10.54 -13.46
C ASP A 113 -3.92 -9.03 -13.23
N GLN A 114 -3.23 -8.30 -14.10
CA GLN A 114 -3.17 -6.85 -14.04
C GLN A 114 -4.57 -6.25 -14.25
N GLU A 115 -5.28 -6.72 -15.26
CA GLU A 115 -6.63 -6.27 -15.58
C GLU A 115 -7.60 -6.56 -14.43
N LYS A 116 -7.48 -7.74 -13.80
CA LYS A 116 -8.31 -8.11 -12.64
C LYS A 116 -8.08 -7.19 -11.46
N CYS A 117 -6.81 -6.83 -11.19
CA CYS A 117 -6.47 -5.91 -10.12
C CYS A 117 -7.13 -4.54 -10.34
N LEU A 118 -6.97 -4.00 -11.52
CA LEU A 118 -7.55 -2.69 -11.85
C LEU A 118 -9.07 -2.72 -11.84
N ALA A 119 -9.67 -3.79 -12.38
CA ALA A 119 -11.12 -3.95 -12.40
C ALA A 119 -11.70 -4.08 -10.98
N ALA A 120 -10.95 -4.66 -10.05
CA ALA A 120 -11.38 -4.80 -8.66
C ALA A 120 -11.25 -3.48 -7.87
N GLY A 121 -10.54 -2.49 -8.40
CA GLY A 121 -10.43 -1.18 -7.77
C GLY A 121 -9.02 -0.75 -7.42
N ALA A 122 -7.99 -1.52 -7.77
CA ALA A 122 -6.61 -1.11 -7.53
C ALA A 122 -6.22 0.06 -8.42
N ASN A 123 -5.41 0.95 -7.89
CA ASN A 123 -4.84 2.06 -8.66
C ASN A 123 -3.62 1.61 -9.46
N ASP A 124 -2.91 0.62 -8.92
CA ASP A 124 -1.72 0.09 -9.56
C ASP A 124 -1.45 -1.31 -9.01
N TYR A 125 -0.42 -1.96 -9.49
CA TYR A 125 -0.05 -3.31 -9.06
C TYR A 125 1.47 -3.46 -9.12
N ILE A 126 1.99 -4.42 -8.35
CA ILE A 126 3.40 -4.81 -8.40
C ILE A 126 3.48 -6.31 -8.19
N ALA A 127 4.30 -6.98 -9.01
CA ALA A 127 4.47 -8.43 -8.94
C ALA A 127 5.53 -8.80 -7.89
N LYS A 128 5.32 -9.93 -7.24
CA LYS A 128 6.32 -10.53 -6.34
C LYS A 128 7.34 -11.32 -7.16
N PRO A 129 8.61 -11.40 -6.79
CA PRO A 129 9.22 -10.77 -5.61
C PRO A 129 9.33 -9.26 -5.76
N LEU A 130 9.21 -8.55 -4.64
CA LEU A 130 9.14 -7.09 -4.65
C LEU A 130 10.48 -6.44 -4.94
N ASP A 131 10.49 -5.55 -5.94
CA ASP A 131 11.63 -4.69 -6.22
C ASP A 131 11.49 -3.43 -5.33
N VAL A 132 12.51 -3.19 -4.50
CA VAL A 132 12.48 -2.09 -3.52
C VAL A 132 12.24 -0.73 -4.19
N GLU A 133 13.01 -0.44 -5.23
CA GLU A 133 12.90 0.85 -5.92
C GLU A 133 11.54 1.03 -6.60
N LYS A 134 11.04 -0.03 -7.22
CA LYS A 134 9.75 0.00 -7.89
C LYS A 134 8.62 0.22 -6.88
N LEU A 135 8.67 -0.49 -5.74
CA LEU A 135 7.67 -0.32 -4.68
C LEU A 135 7.67 1.10 -4.15
N LEU A 136 8.84 1.63 -3.81
CA LEU A 136 8.95 2.99 -3.28
C LEU A 136 8.50 4.03 -4.30
N SER A 137 8.80 3.82 -5.58
CA SER A 137 8.35 4.72 -6.66
C SER A 137 6.83 4.74 -6.75
N LEU A 138 6.18 3.58 -6.72
CA LEU A 138 4.72 3.51 -6.76
C LEU A 138 4.08 4.15 -5.54
N VAL A 139 4.65 3.91 -4.36
CA VAL A 139 4.16 4.52 -3.12
C VAL A 139 4.23 6.05 -3.22
N ARG A 140 5.33 6.59 -3.72
CA ARG A 140 5.48 8.05 -3.89
C ARG A 140 4.48 8.62 -4.89
N VAL A 141 4.27 7.92 -6.00
CA VAL A 141 3.35 8.37 -7.06
C VAL A 141 1.92 8.44 -6.55
N TRP A 142 1.49 7.44 -5.80
CA TRP A 142 0.10 7.33 -5.37
C TRP A 142 -0.19 7.93 -4.01
N MET A 143 0.85 8.29 -3.24
CA MET A 143 0.65 8.89 -1.92
C MET A 143 -0.08 10.23 -2.04
N PRO A 144 -1.19 10.44 -1.32
CA PRO A 144 -1.91 11.72 -1.35
C PRO A 144 -1.02 12.87 -0.86
N LYS A 145 -1.22 14.02 -1.45
CA LYS A 145 -0.47 15.23 -1.08
C LYS A 145 -1.03 15.88 0.17
#